data_febd30d72f8c220ea59cdcae265325d8
#
_entry.id   febd30d72f8c220ea59cdcae265325d8
#
_cell.length_a   1.000
_cell.length_b   1.000
_cell.length_c   1.000
_cell.angle_alpha   90.00
_cell.angle_beta   90.00
_cell.angle_gamma   90.00
#
_symmetry.space_group_name_H-M   'P 1'
#
loop_
_entity.id
_entity.type
_entity.pdbx_description
1 polymer ?
#
loop_
_entity_poly.entity_id
_entity_poly.type
_entity_poly.pdbx_seq_one_letter_code
_entity_poly.pdbx_strand_id
1 'polypeptide(L)'
;ASLPGMKWNAQWMQNPTAEEGSIIKRDWWQPWEYDSLPNVQYIMQSYDTAFSRKETADYSAISTWGVFRPTDDSPDCIILLDCQRGRWDFPELKEIAHREYSYWETDMVLIEAKASGTPLTQELRRMGIPVVNYSPTRGHDKTTRMHSVAPVFEAGMVYAPQRMFAEEMIEECASFPFGKNDDLCDTMTQAIMRFREGGFLNLATDYDDDSMGVRQRIYY
;
A
#
# COMPACT_ATOMS: atom_id res chain seq x y z
N ALA A 1 26.25 9.47 9.89
CA ALA A 1 26.98 8.22 10.09
C ALA A 1 25.91 7.09 10.05
N SER A 2 25.89 6.32 8.97
CA SER A 2 24.99 5.17 8.81
C SER A 2 25.39 4.06 9.78
N LEU A 3 24.46 3.57 10.57
CA LEU A 3 24.66 2.38 11.39
C LEU A 3 24.65 1.14 10.48
N PRO A 4 25.57 0.18 10.66
CA PRO A 4 25.59 -1.04 9.86
C PRO A 4 24.30 -1.87 10.03
N GLY A 5 23.80 -2.49 8.95
CA GLY A 5 22.54 -3.23 8.91
C GLY A 5 22.34 -4.32 9.99
N MET A 6 23.42 -4.89 10.56
CA MET A 6 23.35 -5.80 11.70
C MET A 6 22.83 -5.17 13.01
N LYS A 7 22.99 -3.85 13.20
CA LYS A 7 22.47 -3.16 14.40
C LYS A 7 21.01 -2.78 14.28
N TRP A 8 20.51 -2.61 13.05
CA TRP A 8 19.11 -2.37 12.77
C TRP A 8 18.25 -3.57 13.19
N ASN A 9 18.60 -4.78 12.76
CA ASN A 9 17.86 -5.99 13.10
C ASN A 9 17.84 -6.30 14.61
N ALA A 10 18.86 -5.94 15.37
CA ALA A 10 18.94 -6.25 16.80
C ALA A 10 18.11 -5.32 17.70
N GLN A 11 17.81 -4.11 17.27
CA GLN A 11 17.06 -3.12 18.05
C GLN A 11 15.52 -3.30 17.93
N TRP A 12 15.04 -4.00 16.90
CA TRP A 12 13.64 -4.14 16.55
C TRP A 12 13.02 -5.48 16.98
N MET A 13 13.83 -6.45 17.44
CA MET A 13 13.39 -7.77 17.85
C MET A 13 12.85 -7.85 19.29
N GLN A 14 12.51 -6.74 19.95
CA GLN A 14 12.15 -6.72 21.38
C GLN A 14 10.67 -6.44 21.68
N ASN A 15 9.73 -6.83 20.83
CA ASN A 15 8.33 -6.87 21.23
C ASN A 15 7.67 -8.23 20.87
N PRO A 16 7.90 -9.28 21.66
CA PRO A 16 7.47 -10.64 21.31
C PRO A 16 5.95 -10.89 21.40
N THR A 17 5.18 -9.97 21.97
CA THR A 17 3.77 -10.21 22.31
C THR A 17 2.75 -9.78 21.27
N ALA A 18 3.12 -9.00 20.25
CA ALA A 18 2.23 -8.58 19.18
C ALA A 18 2.26 -9.52 17.96
N GLU A 19 3.34 -10.29 17.76
CA GLU A 19 3.54 -11.08 16.53
C GLU A 19 2.75 -12.39 16.48
N GLU A 20 2.36 -12.98 17.62
CA GLU A 20 1.66 -14.28 17.65
C GLU A 20 0.24 -14.25 17.07
N GLY A 21 -0.33 -13.07 16.81
CA GLY A 21 -1.68 -12.90 16.24
C GLY A 21 -1.72 -12.07 14.97
N SER A 22 -0.58 -11.60 14.46
CA SER A 22 -0.54 -10.75 13.28
C SER A 22 -0.81 -11.54 12.00
N ILE A 23 -1.64 -10.98 11.12
CA ILE A 23 -2.00 -11.60 9.84
C ILE A 23 -0.84 -11.46 8.85
N ILE A 24 -0.18 -10.31 8.84
CA ILE A 24 1.02 -10.04 8.03
C ILE A 24 2.18 -9.86 8.98
N LYS A 25 3.17 -10.74 8.85
CA LYS A 25 4.36 -10.70 9.70
C LYS A 25 5.36 -9.68 9.19
N ARG A 26 6.09 -9.08 10.14
CA ARG A 26 7.15 -8.12 9.82
C ARG A 26 8.24 -8.71 8.92
N ASP A 27 8.63 -9.95 9.15
CA ASP A 27 9.68 -10.65 8.41
C ASP A 27 9.30 -11.06 6.98
N TRP A 28 8.03 -10.93 6.60
CA TRP A 28 7.57 -11.14 5.21
C TRP A 28 7.84 -9.95 4.30
N TRP A 29 8.08 -8.78 4.86
CA TRP A 29 8.50 -7.60 4.10
C TRP A 29 9.94 -7.76 3.63
N GLN A 30 10.18 -7.61 2.33
CA GLN A 30 11.52 -7.69 1.77
C GLN A 30 12.22 -6.34 1.92
N PRO A 31 13.42 -6.28 2.53
CA PRO A 31 14.13 -5.03 2.67
C PRO A 31 14.68 -4.56 1.31
N TRP A 32 14.50 -3.27 1.00
CA TRP A 32 15.20 -2.59 -0.07
C TRP A 32 16.39 -1.83 0.52
N GLU A 33 17.59 -2.39 0.33
CA GLU A 33 18.82 -1.91 1.00
C GLU A 33 19.59 -0.86 0.18
N TYR A 34 19.13 -0.53 -1.03
CA TYR A 34 19.80 0.44 -1.90
C TYR A 34 19.33 1.86 -1.60
N ASP A 35 20.26 2.83 -1.74
CA ASP A 35 19.96 4.25 -1.57
C ASP A 35 19.06 4.82 -2.67
N SER A 36 19.15 4.26 -3.89
CA SER A 36 18.29 4.60 -5.03
C SER A 36 17.08 3.67 -5.12
N LEU A 37 15.97 4.21 -5.56
CA LEU A 37 14.78 3.41 -5.88
C LEU A 37 15.07 2.46 -7.07
N PRO A 38 14.38 1.31 -7.16
CA PRO A 38 14.47 0.44 -8.32
C PRO A 38 13.90 1.14 -9.58
N ASN A 39 14.16 0.56 -10.74
CA ASN A 39 13.49 0.98 -11.96
C ASN A 39 12.01 0.56 -11.89
N VAL A 40 11.14 1.53 -11.59
CA VAL A 40 9.71 1.33 -11.41
C VAL A 40 9.00 1.42 -12.76
N GLN A 41 8.15 0.45 -13.07
CA GLN A 41 7.41 0.35 -14.34
C GLN A 41 6.03 0.98 -14.27
N TYR A 42 5.46 1.08 -13.08
CA TYR A 42 4.11 1.58 -12.84
C TYR A 42 3.99 2.07 -11.40
N ILE A 43 3.41 3.25 -11.21
CA ILE A 43 3.23 3.87 -9.90
C ILE A 43 1.75 4.07 -9.61
N MET A 44 1.31 3.60 -8.46
CA MET A 44 -0.06 3.77 -7.98
C MET A 44 -0.08 4.36 -6.58
N GLN A 45 -0.98 5.31 -6.37
CA GLN A 45 -1.30 5.83 -5.05
C GLN A 45 -2.65 5.30 -4.57
N SER A 46 -2.71 4.90 -3.31
CA SER A 46 -3.94 4.42 -2.66
C SER A 46 -4.32 5.33 -1.50
N TYR A 47 -5.57 5.72 -1.46
CA TYR A 47 -6.11 6.70 -0.51
C TYR A 47 -7.23 6.10 0.32
N ASP A 48 -7.12 6.18 1.63
CA ASP A 48 -8.25 6.12 2.58
C ASP A 48 -8.50 7.53 3.12
N THR A 49 -9.73 8.04 2.97
CA THR A 49 -10.02 9.45 3.20
C THR A 49 -10.99 9.68 4.33
N ALA A 50 -10.65 10.62 5.20
CA ALA A 50 -11.54 11.22 6.19
C ALA A 50 -11.39 12.75 6.14
N PHE A 51 -12.51 13.49 6.12
CA PHE A 51 -12.46 14.96 6.02
C PHE A 51 -12.76 15.61 7.36
N SER A 52 -11.78 15.68 8.26
CA SER A 52 -11.96 16.43 9.48
C SER A 52 -10.63 16.77 10.15
N ARG A 53 -10.49 18.03 10.57
CA ARG A 53 -9.37 18.51 11.41
C ARG A 53 -9.56 18.24 12.90
N LYS A 54 -10.71 17.72 13.34
CA LYS A 54 -10.96 17.47 14.75
C LYS A 54 -10.01 16.42 15.29
N GLU A 55 -9.47 16.62 16.46
CA GLU A 55 -8.56 15.66 17.13
C GLU A 55 -9.19 14.26 17.34
N THR A 56 -10.51 14.21 17.36
CA THR A 56 -11.30 12.96 17.51
C THR A 56 -11.70 12.34 16.15
N ALA A 57 -11.27 12.93 15.02
CA ALA A 57 -11.62 12.42 13.70
C ALA A 57 -10.61 11.36 13.26
N ASP A 58 -11.06 10.48 12.37
CA ASP A 58 -10.22 9.50 11.69
C ASP A 58 -9.14 10.19 10.85
N TYR A 59 -8.04 9.52 10.63
CA TYR A 59 -6.99 9.99 9.73
C TYR A 59 -7.40 9.79 8.27
N SER A 60 -6.88 10.66 7.40
CA SER A 60 -6.70 10.32 6.00
C SER A 60 -5.31 9.72 5.81
N ALA A 61 -5.20 8.67 5.05
CA ALA A 61 -3.94 8.01 4.74
C ALA A 61 -3.72 7.91 3.22
N ILE A 62 -2.47 8.00 2.83
CA ILE A 62 -2.01 7.88 1.45
C ILE A 62 -0.81 6.94 1.45
N SER A 63 -0.81 5.96 0.54
CA SER A 63 0.37 5.15 0.27
C SER A 63 0.69 5.14 -1.22
N THR A 64 1.98 5.25 -1.55
CA THR A 64 2.50 5.24 -2.92
C THR A 64 3.30 3.98 -3.15
N TRP A 65 2.97 3.26 -4.21
CA TRP A 65 3.52 1.94 -4.53
C TRP A 65 4.06 1.91 -5.95
N GLY A 66 5.20 1.25 -6.13
CA GLY A 66 5.79 1.04 -7.44
C GLY A 66 5.87 -0.43 -7.81
N VAL A 67 5.55 -0.77 -9.06
CA VAL A 67 5.79 -2.10 -9.63
C VAL A 67 7.19 -2.16 -10.23
N PHE A 68 7.95 -3.18 -9.90
CA PHE A 68 9.31 -3.37 -10.40
C PHE A 68 9.67 -4.86 -10.47
N ARG A 69 10.81 -5.16 -11.10
CA ARG A 69 11.42 -6.49 -11.07
C ARG A 69 12.75 -6.43 -10.34
N PRO A 70 12.95 -7.26 -9.30
CA PRO A 70 14.23 -7.35 -8.60
C PRO A 70 15.38 -7.78 -9.54
N THR A 71 15.10 -8.68 -10.47
CA THR A 71 15.98 -9.12 -11.57
C THR A 71 15.16 -9.33 -12.84
N ASP A 72 15.81 -9.41 -14.00
CA ASP A 72 15.12 -9.59 -15.28
C ASP A 72 14.27 -10.89 -15.33
N ASP A 73 14.71 -11.92 -14.62
CA ASP A 73 14.04 -13.22 -14.57
C ASP A 73 13.02 -13.35 -13.42
N SER A 74 12.92 -12.32 -12.55
CA SER A 74 12.00 -12.32 -11.41
C SER A 74 10.57 -11.99 -11.85
N PRO A 75 9.55 -12.48 -11.12
CA PRO A 75 8.20 -11.96 -11.27
C PRO A 75 8.15 -10.48 -10.92
N ASP A 76 7.09 -9.81 -11.36
CA ASP A 76 6.82 -8.44 -10.90
C ASP A 76 6.57 -8.44 -9.39
N CYS A 77 7.22 -7.50 -8.71
CA CYS A 77 7.10 -7.24 -7.29
C CYS A 77 6.63 -5.79 -7.07
N ILE A 78 6.25 -5.46 -5.86
CA ILE A 78 5.92 -4.08 -5.50
C ILE A 78 6.84 -3.57 -4.42
N ILE A 79 7.07 -2.26 -4.43
CA ILE A 79 7.82 -1.54 -3.40
C ILE A 79 6.99 -0.38 -2.87
N LEU A 80 6.97 -0.22 -1.55
CA LEU A 80 6.44 0.97 -0.90
C LEU A 80 7.40 2.13 -1.16
N LEU A 81 6.94 3.15 -1.89
CA LEU A 81 7.74 4.34 -2.24
C LEU A 81 7.59 5.44 -1.19
N ASP A 82 6.37 5.59 -0.65
CA ASP A 82 6.04 6.55 0.40
C ASP A 82 4.73 6.17 1.09
N CYS A 83 4.56 6.62 2.33
CA CYS A 83 3.24 6.68 2.96
C CYS A 83 3.17 7.81 3.96
N GLN A 84 1.98 8.38 4.10
CA GLN A 84 1.70 9.45 5.05
C GLN A 84 0.25 9.40 5.53
N ARG A 85 0.04 9.91 6.72
CA ARG A 85 -1.31 10.10 7.27
C ARG A 85 -1.43 11.43 7.98
N GLY A 86 -2.61 11.99 8.00
CA GLY A 86 -2.87 13.24 8.67
C GLY A 86 -4.37 13.51 8.82
N ARG A 87 -4.69 14.52 9.62
CA ARG A 87 -6.03 15.06 9.74
C ARG A 87 -6.11 16.31 8.91
N TRP A 88 -6.45 16.12 7.65
CA TRP A 88 -6.54 17.19 6.66
C TRP A 88 -7.99 17.54 6.38
N ASP A 89 -8.28 18.81 6.23
CA ASP A 89 -9.54 19.19 5.62
C ASP A 89 -9.54 18.94 4.10
N PHE A 90 -10.67 19.10 3.47
CA PHE A 90 -10.79 18.80 2.04
C PHE A 90 -9.85 19.63 1.16
N PRO A 91 -9.71 20.97 1.34
CA PRO A 91 -8.76 21.76 0.58
C PRO A 91 -7.32 21.30 0.74
N GLU A 92 -6.88 21.00 1.96
CA GLU A 92 -5.53 20.49 2.24
C GLU A 92 -5.29 19.14 1.60
N LEU A 93 -6.24 18.19 1.77
CA LEU A 93 -6.09 16.86 1.19
C LEU A 93 -6.02 16.92 -0.34
N LYS A 94 -6.79 17.81 -0.98
CA LYS A 94 -6.73 18.03 -2.42
C LYS A 94 -5.35 18.54 -2.86
N GLU A 95 -4.78 19.51 -2.14
CA GLU A 95 -3.45 20.05 -2.43
C GLU A 95 -2.37 18.99 -2.24
N ILE A 96 -2.45 18.21 -1.16
CA ILE A 96 -1.54 17.09 -0.89
C ILE A 96 -1.64 16.07 -2.04
N ALA A 97 -2.85 15.64 -2.39
CA ALA A 97 -3.04 14.65 -3.44
C ALA A 97 -2.46 15.11 -4.80
N HIS A 98 -2.66 16.38 -5.17
CA HIS A 98 -2.08 16.95 -6.39
C HIS A 98 -0.55 16.99 -6.33
N ARG A 99 0.01 17.40 -5.21
CA ARG A 99 1.46 17.45 -5.00
C ARG A 99 2.08 16.06 -5.10
N GLU A 100 1.52 15.07 -4.39
CA GLU A 100 2.01 13.70 -4.38
C GLU A 100 1.89 13.04 -5.77
N TYR A 101 0.77 13.27 -6.45
CA TYR A 101 0.58 12.81 -7.83
C TYR A 101 1.67 13.35 -8.76
N SER A 102 1.95 14.65 -8.68
CA SER A 102 2.96 15.30 -9.52
C SER A 102 4.38 14.91 -9.16
N TYR A 103 4.67 14.73 -7.87
CA TYR A 103 6.00 14.36 -7.39
C TYR A 103 6.41 12.94 -7.82
N TRP A 104 5.49 12.00 -7.72
CA TRP A 104 5.72 10.60 -8.05
C TRP A 104 5.47 10.27 -9.52
N GLU A 105 4.98 11.22 -10.31
CA GLU A 105 4.55 10.97 -11.71
C GLU A 105 3.60 9.77 -11.78
N THR A 106 2.60 9.76 -10.90
CA THR A 106 1.74 8.61 -10.62
C THR A 106 0.88 8.23 -11.83
N ASP A 107 0.86 6.96 -12.20
CA ASP A 107 0.04 6.45 -13.30
C ASP A 107 -1.44 6.35 -12.93
N MET A 108 -1.75 6.03 -11.67
CA MET A 108 -3.14 5.87 -11.21
C MET A 108 -3.30 6.23 -9.73
N VAL A 109 -4.38 6.90 -9.42
CA VAL A 109 -4.84 7.15 -8.05
C VAL A 109 -6.04 6.28 -7.74
N LEU A 110 -5.97 5.51 -6.65
CA LEU A 110 -7.03 4.64 -6.15
C LEU A 110 -7.65 5.27 -4.91
N ILE A 111 -8.95 5.53 -4.90
CA ILE A 111 -9.65 6.14 -3.77
C ILE A 111 -10.81 5.24 -3.34
N GLU A 112 -10.94 4.94 -2.05
CA GLU A 112 -12.09 4.20 -1.55
C GLU A 112 -13.39 4.99 -1.78
N ALA A 113 -14.39 4.32 -2.33
CA ALA A 113 -15.72 4.88 -2.65
C ALA A 113 -16.57 5.05 -1.39
N LYS A 114 -16.08 5.80 -0.41
CA LYS A 114 -16.82 6.28 0.75
C LYS A 114 -17.40 7.68 0.49
N ALA A 115 -18.28 8.14 1.36
CA ALA A 115 -18.85 9.50 1.26
C ALA A 115 -17.78 10.60 1.19
N SER A 116 -16.66 10.40 1.91
CA SER A 116 -15.49 11.29 1.91
C SER A 116 -14.64 11.19 0.63
N GLY A 117 -14.52 10.02 0.00
CA GLY A 117 -13.73 9.83 -1.22
C GLY A 117 -14.35 10.42 -2.48
N THR A 118 -15.68 10.53 -2.54
CA THR A 118 -16.39 11.00 -3.74
C THR A 118 -16.05 12.44 -4.15
N PRO A 119 -16.05 13.44 -3.24
CA PRO A 119 -15.66 14.81 -3.60
C PRO A 119 -14.20 14.90 -4.08
N LEU A 120 -13.28 14.20 -3.43
CA LEU A 120 -11.87 14.17 -3.82
C LEU A 120 -11.71 13.57 -5.22
N THR A 121 -12.36 12.45 -5.51
CA THR A 121 -12.38 11.82 -6.83
C THR A 121 -12.82 12.80 -7.92
N GLN A 122 -13.91 13.54 -7.68
CA GLN A 122 -14.43 14.49 -8.65
C GLN A 122 -13.45 15.64 -8.94
N GLU A 123 -12.83 16.20 -7.89
CA GLU A 123 -11.87 17.29 -8.05
C GLU A 123 -10.59 16.83 -8.74
N LEU A 124 -10.01 15.69 -8.35
CA LEU A 124 -8.81 15.18 -8.99
C LEU A 124 -9.05 14.85 -10.47
N ARG A 125 -10.19 14.26 -10.81
CA ARG A 125 -10.57 14.02 -12.21
C ARG A 125 -10.72 15.33 -13.02
N ARG A 126 -11.26 16.40 -12.42
CA ARG A 126 -11.31 17.73 -13.06
C ARG A 126 -9.92 18.30 -13.33
N MET A 127 -8.94 17.93 -12.51
CA MET A 127 -7.54 18.31 -12.69
C MET A 127 -6.79 17.41 -13.70
N GLY A 128 -7.49 16.45 -14.32
CA GLY A 128 -6.90 15.53 -15.30
C GLY A 128 -6.17 14.34 -14.69
N ILE A 129 -6.30 14.12 -13.38
CA ILE A 129 -5.66 13.00 -12.68
C ILE A 129 -6.48 11.72 -12.90
N PRO A 130 -5.86 10.59 -13.31
CA PRO A 130 -6.54 9.32 -13.49
C PRO A 130 -6.90 8.71 -12.14
N VAL A 131 -8.18 8.79 -11.76
CA VAL A 131 -8.69 8.25 -10.49
C VAL A 131 -9.62 7.09 -10.74
N VAL A 132 -9.36 5.98 -10.08
CA VAL A 132 -10.22 4.80 -9.98
C VAL A 132 -10.82 4.73 -8.58
N ASN A 133 -12.11 4.44 -8.49
CA ASN A 133 -12.75 4.23 -7.20
C ASN A 133 -12.68 2.75 -6.81
N TYR A 134 -12.19 2.49 -5.62
CA TYR A 134 -12.23 1.18 -4.99
C TYR A 134 -13.52 1.05 -4.16
N SER A 135 -14.24 -0.01 -4.40
CA SER A 135 -15.45 -0.35 -3.61
C SER A 135 -15.24 -1.73 -3.01
N PRO A 136 -15.03 -1.82 -1.69
CA PRO A 136 -14.92 -3.12 -1.03
C PRO A 136 -16.15 -3.98 -1.32
N THR A 137 -15.94 -5.25 -1.66
CA THR A 137 -17.03 -6.20 -1.85
C THR A 137 -17.79 -6.36 -0.54
N ARG A 138 -19.14 -6.39 -0.60
CA ARG A 138 -19.98 -6.59 0.58
C ARG A 138 -19.61 -7.89 1.27
N GLY A 139 -19.37 -7.82 2.60
CA GLY A 139 -18.98 -8.96 3.43
C GLY A 139 -17.46 -9.17 3.57
N HIS A 140 -16.64 -8.39 2.87
CA HIS A 140 -15.19 -8.39 3.09
C HIS A 140 -14.83 -7.30 4.10
N ASP A 141 -14.79 -7.68 5.37
CA ASP A 141 -14.27 -6.81 6.43
C ASP A 141 -12.74 -6.60 6.29
N LYS A 142 -12.19 -5.72 7.11
CA LYS A 142 -10.76 -5.41 7.08
C LYS A 142 -9.88 -6.65 7.29
N THR A 143 -10.28 -7.55 8.18
CA THR A 143 -9.56 -8.79 8.48
C THR A 143 -9.54 -9.72 7.26
N THR A 144 -10.67 -9.90 6.60
CA THR A 144 -10.77 -10.71 5.38
C THR A 144 -9.89 -10.12 4.26
N ARG A 145 -9.88 -8.80 4.08
CA ARG A 145 -9.01 -8.13 3.10
C ARG A 145 -7.53 -8.36 3.43
N MET A 146 -7.16 -8.22 4.69
CA MET A 146 -5.78 -8.47 5.14
C MET A 146 -5.36 -9.92 4.85
N HIS A 147 -6.20 -10.91 5.15
CA HIS A 147 -5.93 -12.31 4.79
C HIS A 147 -5.83 -12.54 3.27
N SER A 148 -6.59 -11.81 2.47
CA SER A 148 -6.54 -11.98 1.00
C SER A 148 -5.23 -11.48 0.37
N VAL A 149 -4.53 -10.57 1.03
CA VAL A 149 -3.23 -10.04 0.54
C VAL A 149 -2.03 -10.69 1.21
N ALA A 150 -2.20 -11.37 2.34
CA ALA A 150 -1.13 -12.04 3.08
C ALA A 150 -0.29 -12.98 2.19
N PRO A 151 -0.84 -13.78 1.26
CA PRO A 151 -0.05 -14.64 0.38
C PRO A 151 0.96 -13.90 -0.50
N VAL A 152 0.71 -12.62 -0.83
CA VAL A 152 1.65 -11.79 -1.61
C VAL A 152 2.90 -11.47 -0.78
N PHE A 153 2.71 -11.25 0.53
CA PHE A 153 3.81 -11.04 1.47
C PHE A 153 4.58 -12.35 1.73
N GLU A 154 3.87 -13.45 1.95
CA GLU A 154 4.50 -14.79 2.13
C GLU A 154 5.34 -15.18 0.92
N ALA A 155 4.91 -14.80 -0.29
CA ALA A 155 5.66 -15.04 -1.52
C ALA A 155 6.88 -14.11 -1.69
N GLY A 156 7.15 -13.18 -0.74
CA GLY A 156 8.28 -12.26 -0.79
C GLY A 156 8.18 -11.20 -1.90
N MET A 157 6.95 -10.85 -2.32
CA MET A 157 6.74 -9.93 -3.44
C MET A 157 6.57 -8.47 -3.01
N VAL A 158 6.61 -8.17 -1.70
CA VAL A 158 6.40 -6.81 -1.16
C VAL A 158 7.68 -6.30 -0.53
N TYR A 159 8.20 -5.22 -1.07
CA TYR A 159 9.44 -4.57 -0.65
C TYR A 159 9.17 -3.25 0.08
N ALA A 160 10.05 -2.92 1.01
CA ALA A 160 10.04 -1.65 1.71
C ALA A 160 11.46 -1.09 1.90
N PRO A 161 11.66 0.23 1.70
CA PRO A 161 12.96 0.85 1.96
C PRO A 161 13.18 1.05 3.46
N GLN A 162 14.45 1.17 3.88
CA GLN A 162 14.81 1.45 5.27
C GLN A 162 14.56 2.94 5.60
N ARG A 163 13.28 3.33 5.71
CA ARG A 163 12.82 4.71 5.98
C ARG A 163 11.75 4.71 7.08
N MET A 164 11.62 5.82 7.78
CA MET A 164 10.66 5.96 8.90
C MET A 164 9.21 5.69 8.46
N PHE A 165 8.79 6.21 7.31
CA PHE A 165 7.43 5.99 6.82
C PHE A 165 7.14 4.50 6.55
N ALA A 166 8.12 3.77 6.02
CA ALA A 166 7.97 2.35 5.76
C ALA A 166 7.86 1.57 7.08
N GLU A 167 8.62 1.97 8.08
CA GLU A 167 8.53 1.37 9.41
C GLU A 167 7.16 1.61 10.06
N GLU A 168 6.57 2.80 9.89
CA GLU A 168 5.20 3.07 10.37
C GLU A 168 4.16 2.14 9.72
N MET A 169 4.25 1.91 8.42
CA MET A 169 3.40 0.98 7.69
C MET A 169 3.59 -0.46 8.19
N ILE A 170 4.84 -0.91 8.31
CA ILE A 170 5.19 -2.27 8.76
C ILE A 170 4.67 -2.51 10.18
N GLU A 171 4.87 -1.55 11.09
CA GLU A 171 4.41 -1.66 12.49
C GLU A 171 2.89 -1.73 12.57
N GLU A 172 2.19 -0.90 11.80
CA GLU A 172 0.74 -0.91 11.77
C GLU A 172 0.20 -2.25 11.24
N CYS A 173 0.79 -2.78 10.16
CA CYS A 173 0.43 -4.09 9.62
C CYS A 173 0.73 -5.24 10.60
N ALA A 174 1.87 -5.20 11.28
CA ALA A 174 2.26 -6.20 12.25
C ALA A 174 1.40 -6.19 13.52
N SER A 175 0.85 -5.04 13.87
CA SER A 175 -0.05 -4.91 15.03
C SER A 175 -1.52 -5.17 14.71
N PHE A 176 -1.91 -5.23 13.43
CA PHE A 176 -3.29 -5.48 13.02
C PHE A 176 -3.74 -6.92 13.37
N PRO A 177 -4.96 -7.16 13.91
CA PRO A 177 -6.08 -6.22 14.07
C PRO A 177 -6.11 -5.49 15.42
N PHE A 178 -5.12 -5.64 16.27
CA PHE A 178 -5.13 -5.15 17.66
C PHE A 178 -4.49 -3.76 17.79
N GLY A 179 -3.93 -3.22 16.72
CA GLY A 179 -3.32 -1.91 16.67
C GLY A 179 -4.32 -0.77 16.90
N LYS A 180 -3.80 0.40 17.30
CA LYS A 180 -4.61 1.60 17.55
C LYS A 180 -5.15 2.21 16.25
N ASN A 181 -4.39 2.12 15.18
CA ASN A 181 -4.71 2.66 13.86
C ASN A 181 -4.64 1.54 12.84
N ASP A 182 -5.38 1.68 11.75
CA ASP A 182 -5.42 0.76 10.63
C ASP A 182 -5.54 1.46 9.26
N ASP A 183 -5.39 2.80 9.27
CA ASP A 183 -5.57 3.63 8.08
C ASP A 183 -4.54 3.31 6.98
N LEU A 184 -3.27 3.10 7.37
CA LEU A 184 -2.21 2.69 6.43
C LEU A 184 -2.45 1.26 5.92
N CYS A 185 -2.89 0.35 6.79
CA CYS A 185 -3.27 -1.01 6.40
C CYS A 185 -4.38 -1.02 5.36
N ASP A 186 -5.39 -0.15 5.49
CA ASP A 186 -6.47 -0.04 4.52
C ASP A 186 -5.94 0.41 3.15
N THR A 187 -5.06 1.42 3.10
CA THR A 187 -4.45 1.85 1.83
C THR A 187 -3.59 0.76 1.20
N MET A 188 -2.84 0.01 1.99
CA MET A 188 -2.00 -1.09 1.55
C MET A 188 -2.84 -2.24 0.97
N THR A 189 -3.87 -2.69 1.69
CA THR A 189 -4.74 -3.78 1.21
C THR A 189 -5.43 -3.43 -0.09
N GLN A 190 -5.95 -2.21 -0.22
CA GLN A 190 -6.55 -1.70 -1.46
C GLN A 190 -5.55 -1.74 -2.62
N ALA A 191 -4.33 -1.25 -2.41
CA ALA A 191 -3.29 -1.22 -3.43
C ALA A 191 -2.93 -2.63 -3.91
N ILE A 192 -2.66 -3.56 -3.00
CA ILE A 192 -2.26 -4.93 -3.36
C ILE A 192 -3.39 -5.66 -4.07
N MET A 193 -4.63 -5.54 -3.60
CA MET A 193 -5.79 -6.12 -4.28
C MET A 193 -5.90 -5.59 -5.71
N ARG A 194 -5.73 -4.27 -5.91
CA ARG A 194 -5.78 -3.65 -7.24
C ARG A 194 -4.64 -4.12 -8.15
N PHE A 195 -3.42 -4.28 -7.63
CA PHE A 195 -2.30 -4.83 -8.39
C PHE A 195 -2.55 -6.27 -8.82
N ARG A 196 -3.19 -7.08 -7.97
CA ARG A 196 -3.59 -8.46 -8.33
C ARG A 196 -4.68 -8.47 -9.41
N GLU A 197 -5.72 -7.67 -9.25
CA GLU A 197 -6.78 -7.53 -10.25
C GLU A 197 -6.24 -7.05 -11.60
N GLY A 198 -5.27 -6.14 -11.60
CA GLY A 198 -4.60 -5.62 -12.78
C GLY A 198 -3.59 -6.57 -13.43
N GLY A 199 -3.33 -7.73 -12.81
CA GLY A 199 -2.38 -8.72 -13.34
C GLY A 199 -0.91 -8.35 -13.18
N PHE A 200 -0.60 -7.36 -12.32
CA PHE A 200 0.80 -7.01 -11.98
C PHE A 200 1.39 -8.00 -10.97
N LEU A 201 0.59 -8.47 -10.02
CA LEU A 201 1.00 -9.45 -9.01
C LEU A 201 0.30 -10.78 -9.26
N ASN A 202 1.07 -11.80 -9.62
CA ASN A 202 0.58 -13.15 -9.83
C ASN A 202 1.31 -14.10 -8.89
N LEU A 203 0.55 -14.87 -8.13
CA LEU A 203 1.09 -15.93 -7.28
C LEU A 203 1.27 -17.21 -8.12
N ALA A 204 2.20 -18.07 -7.72
CA ALA A 204 2.40 -19.36 -8.39
C ALA A 204 1.09 -20.19 -8.41
N THR A 205 0.30 -20.09 -7.36
CA THR A 205 -1.01 -20.74 -7.24
C THR A 205 -2.06 -20.24 -8.22
N ASP A 206 -1.90 -19.04 -8.79
CA ASP A 206 -2.84 -18.50 -9.79
C ASP A 206 -2.75 -19.24 -11.14
N TYR A 207 -1.66 -19.98 -11.38
CA TYR A 207 -1.44 -20.76 -12.60
C TYR A 207 -1.93 -22.20 -12.52
N ASP A 208 -2.14 -22.72 -11.31
CA ASP A 208 -2.66 -24.09 -11.11
C ASP A 208 -4.17 -24.17 -11.43
N ASP A 209 -4.86 -23.03 -11.52
CA ASP A 209 -6.29 -22.93 -11.83
C ASP A 209 -6.56 -22.63 -13.33
N ASP A 210 -5.63 -23.04 -14.19
CA ASP A 210 -5.52 -22.70 -15.61
C ASP A 210 -6.60 -23.34 -16.53
N SER A 211 -7.86 -23.23 -16.09
CA SER A 211 -8.99 -23.25 -17.04
C SER A 211 -9.47 -21.83 -17.43
N MET A 212 -8.85 -20.76 -16.93
CA MET A 212 -9.21 -19.37 -17.23
C MET A 212 -8.06 -18.59 -17.84
N GLY A 213 -8.28 -18.10 -19.05
CA GLY A 213 -7.35 -17.44 -19.92
C GLY A 213 -6.52 -16.32 -19.31
N VAL A 214 -5.38 -16.07 -19.96
CA VAL A 214 -4.38 -15.04 -19.65
C VAL A 214 -5.03 -13.72 -19.21
N ARG A 215 -4.85 -13.33 -17.96
CA ARG A 215 -5.26 -12.01 -17.46
C ARG A 215 -4.42 -10.94 -18.14
N GLN A 216 -5.01 -10.16 -19.02
CA GLN A 216 -4.35 -8.99 -19.60
C GLN A 216 -4.21 -7.90 -18.54
N ARG A 217 -3.03 -7.27 -18.46
CA ARG A 217 -2.81 -6.09 -17.62
C ARG A 217 -3.73 -4.97 -18.05
N ILE A 218 -4.50 -4.42 -17.12
CA ILE A 218 -5.43 -3.32 -17.37
C ILE A 218 -4.76 -2.03 -16.87
N TYR A 219 -4.31 -1.23 -17.83
CA TYR A 219 -3.81 0.13 -17.62
C TYR A 219 -5.01 1.11 -17.79
N TYR A 220 -5.63 1.53 -16.70
CA TYR A 220 -6.67 2.56 -16.71
C TYR A 220 -6.39 3.54 -15.59
#